data_fdd781d1c0cd7032f68927408dd021cb
#
_entry.id   fdd781d1c0cd7032f68927408dd021cb
#
_cell.length_a   1.000
_cell.length_b   1.000
_cell.length_c   1.000
_cell.angle_alpha   90.00
_cell.angle_beta   90.00
_cell.angle_gamma   90.00
#
_symmetry.space_group_name_H-M   'P 1'
#
loop_
_entity.id
_entity.type
_entity.pdbx_description
1 polymer ?
#
loop_
_entity_poly.entity_id
_entity_poly.type
_entity_poly.pdbx_seq_one_letter_code
_entity_poly.pdbx_strand_id
1 'polypeptide(L)'
;MADNRPVSWLPFIVVALSLAAGAMGTGLASPLYPLYEQTWRIPHSTTTIIFVVYMIGVLAAFLCLGRLSNHVGPVAVLRAALVIVLLGLGVSAMAGGVVALSLGRTLIGIASGMITTAGTTGLLQIEPGGPRHAPLVASMTTMAGFGAGPLVAGLIAQFAPAPLVMPYLLVGVLIVAILVGLCFVRADTPLRVGARLSLLPRLGFPHASARAGFFVASFATFSAFALFSLLASLAPSFLGALLPWHGPAVSGTAIGAVLLCSALVQLPARRLPPQRCLPLAMVGLTAGVLLLAAAMKVGGAALFTLAIVTIGVGHGLTFMSGLVVINTVARQERYAGILATYFSIAYLGTIAPILGVGFLADHIGLAPAVIVFCLAFAAFCLLLFALARRALDPDRLPERS
;
A
#
# COMPACT_ATOMS: atom_id res chain seq x y z
N MET A 1 23.53 37.15 -7.51
CA MET A 1 22.59 37.19 -8.64
C MET A 1 21.56 36.09 -8.39
N ALA A 2 20.36 36.45 -7.96
CA ALA A 2 19.29 35.47 -7.82
C ALA A 2 18.90 34.97 -9.22
N ASP A 3 18.97 33.69 -9.43
CA ASP A 3 18.58 33.02 -10.68
C ASP A 3 17.07 33.21 -10.87
N ASN A 4 16.68 34.14 -11.74
CA ASN A 4 15.31 34.55 -12.01
C ASN A 4 14.61 33.59 -13.01
N ARG A 5 14.94 32.27 -12.94
CA ARG A 5 14.24 31.28 -13.77
C ARG A 5 12.80 31.14 -13.29
N PRO A 6 11.83 31.09 -14.20
CA PRO A 6 10.45 30.85 -13.83
C PRO A 6 10.36 29.52 -13.07
N VAL A 7 9.77 29.57 -11.90
CA VAL A 7 9.56 28.40 -11.03
C VAL A 7 8.65 27.43 -11.76
N SER A 8 9.24 26.36 -12.29
CA SER A 8 8.51 25.36 -13.09
C SER A 8 7.94 24.26 -12.20
N TRP A 9 6.63 24.02 -12.29
CA TRP A 9 5.95 22.91 -11.65
C TRP A 9 6.17 21.56 -12.38
N LEU A 10 6.74 21.58 -13.58
CA LEU A 10 6.93 20.38 -14.40
C LEU A 10 7.73 19.27 -13.71
N PRO A 11 8.91 19.56 -13.08
CA PRO A 11 9.64 18.55 -12.33
C PRO A 11 8.83 17.92 -11.19
N PHE A 12 8.06 18.73 -10.45
CA PHE A 12 7.19 18.26 -9.38
C PHE A 12 6.11 17.32 -9.90
N ILE A 13 5.46 17.67 -11.02
CA ILE A 13 4.44 16.84 -11.66
C ILE A 13 5.04 15.52 -12.15
N VAL A 14 6.22 15.55 -12.78
CA VAL A 14 6.87 14.32 -13.28
C VAL A 14 7.25 13.39 -12.13
N VAL A 15 7.74 13.91 -11.01
CA VAL A 15 8.02 13.10 -9.81
C VAL A 15 6.72 12.53 -9.21
N ALA A 16 5.65 13.32 -9.16
CA ALA A 16 4.35 12.83 -8.70
C ALA A 16 3.79 11.71 -9.60
N LEU A 17 3.89 11.87 -10.92
CA LEU A 17 3.51 10.83 -11.88
C LEU A 17 4.39 9.58 -11.76
N SER A 18 5.69 9.74 -11.49
CA SER A 18 6.60 8.60 -11.24
C SER A 18 6.17 7.80 -10.01
N LEU A 19 5.75 8.49 -8.95
CA LEU A 19 5.22 7.87 -7.74
C LEU A 19 3.90 7.13 -8.00
N ALA A 20 2.98 7.76 -8.74
CA ALA A 20 1.70 7.14 -9.10
C ALA A 20 1.87 5.91 -10.01
N ALA A 21 2.71 6.02 -11.06
CA ALA A 21 2.93 4.92 -12.01
C ALA A 21 3.69 3.75 -11.38
N GLY A 22 4.66 4.04 -10.53
CA GLY A 22 5.35 3.00 -9.76
C GLY A 22 4.39 2.27 -8.81
N ALA A 23 3.54 3.01 -8.09
CA ALA A 23 2.50 2.44 -7.26
C ALA A 23 1.47 1.62 -8.08
N MET A 24 1.10 2.08 -9.27
CA MET A 24 0.19 1.36 -10.19
C MET A 24 0.77 0.01 -10.60
N GLY A 25 2.08 -0.08 -10.91
CA GLY A 25 2.75 -1.33 -11.27
C GLY A 25 2.65 -2.42 -10.22
N THR A 26 2.47 -2.06 -8.96
CA THR A 26 2.44 -3.01 -7.83
C THR A 26 1.17 -3.84 -7.75
N GLY A 27 0.02 -3.25 -8.06
CA GLY A 27 -1.31 -3.86 -7.95
C GLY A 27 -1.75 -4.68 -9.15
N LEU A 28 -0.97 -4.70 -10.25
CA LEU A 28 -1.38 -5.29 -11.53
C LEU A 28 -1.73 -6.78 -11.45
N ALA A 29 -1.02 -7.56 -10.66
CA ALA A 29 -1.21 -9.00 -10.59
C ALA A 29 -2.50 -9.40 -9.86
N SER A 30 -3.01 -8.56 -8.96
CA SER A 30 -4.14 -8.91 -8.08
C SER A 30 -5.40 -9.39 -8.82
N PRO A 31 -5.94 -8.69 -9.82
CA PRO A 31 -7.12 -9.17 -10.55
C PRO A 31 -6.84 -10.37 -11.46
N LEU A 32 -5.56 -10.71 -11.69
CA LEU A 32 -5.14 -11.81 -12.56
C LEU A 32 -4.97 -13.13 -11.81
N TYR A 33 -4.98 -13.14 -10.48
CA TYR A 33 -4.76 -14.36 -9.68
C TYR A 33 -5.69 -15.52 -10.06
N PRO A 34 -7.00 -15.36 -10.26
CA PRO A 34 -7.85 -16.46 -10.70
C PRO A 34 -7.46 -17.04 -12.06
N LEU A 35 -6.93 -16.23 -12.96
CA LEU A 35 -6.45 -16.71 -14.26
C LEU A 35 -5.16 -17.55 -14.09
N TYR A 36 -4.26 -17.14 -13.19
CA TYR A 36 -3.09 -17.95 -12.83
C TYR A 36 -3.49 -19.26 -12.13
N GLU A 37 -4.45 -19.21 -11.18
CA GLU A 37 -4.98 -20.40 -10.49
C GLU A 37 -5.52 -21.41 -11.50
N GLN A 38 -6.31 -20.96 -12.47
CA GLN A 38 -6.88 -21.81 -13.52
C GLN A 38 -5.82 -22.33 -14.50
N THR A 39 -4.92 -21.44 -14.97
CA THR A 39 -3.91 -21.79 -16.00
C THR A 39 -2.86 -22.77 -15.47
N TRP A 40 -2.41 -22.53 -14.22
CA TRP A 40 -1.32 -23.35 -13.62
C TRP A 40 -1.83 -24.38 -12.63
N ARG A 41 -3.16 -24.45 -12.38
CA ARG A 41 -3.81 -25.36 -11.42
C ARG A 41 -3.18 -25.30 -10.03
N ILE A 42 -2.94 -24.09 -9.54
CA ILE A 42 -2.32 -23.82 -8.25
C ILE A 42 -3.38 -23.55 -7.16
N PRO A 43 -3.11 -23.97 -5.89
CA PRO A 43 -4.02 -23.72 -4.77
C PRO A 43 -3.95 -22.25 -4.31
N HIS A 44 -4.93 -21.83 -3.49
CA HIS A 44 -5.02 -20.48 -2.95
C HIS A 44 -3.82 -20.09 -2.07
N SER A 45 -3.22 -21.06 -1.35
CA SER A 45 -1.99 -20.84 -0.58
C SER A 45 -0.83 -20.39 -1.47
N THR A 46 -0.68 -20.95 -2.67
CA THR A 46 0.34 -20.53 -3.63
C THR A 46 0.11 -19.10 -4.11
N THR A 47 -1.14 -18.73 -4.38
CA THR A 47 -1.50 -17.36 -4.75
C THR A 47 -1.16 -16.36 -3.63
N THR A 48 -1.46 -16.72 -2.38
CA THR A 48 -1.09 -15.87 -1.24
C THR A 48 0.42 -15.78 -1.05
N ILE A 49 1.19 -16.83 -1.32
CA ILE A 49 2.65 -16.81 -1.29
C ILE A 49 3.19 -15.83 -2.37
N ILE A 50 2.69 -15.90 -3.61
CA ILE A 50 3.08 -14.98 -4.69
C ILE A 50 2.80 -13.51 -4.28
N PHE A 51 1.67 -13.26 -3.62
CA PHE A 51 1.34 -11.93 -3.09
C PHE A 51 2.31 -11.51 -1.97
N VAL A 52 2.60 -12.40 -1.04
CA VAL A 52 3.47 -12.14 0.13
C VAL A 52 4.92 -11.90 -0.26
N VAL A 53 5.44 -12.61 -1.26
CA VAL A 53 6.81 -12.40 -1.75
C VAL A 53 7.02 -10.96 -2.22
N TYR A 54 6.02 -10.35 -2.88
CA TYR A 54 6.03 -8.94 -3.20
C TYR A 54 6.11 -8.06 -1.93
N MET A 55 5.30 -8.36 -0.91
CA MET A 55 5.28 -7.58 0.34
C MET A 55 6.59 -7.68 1.12
N ILE A 56 7.25 -8.84 1.09
CA ILE A 56 8.60 -9.01 1.66
C ILE A 56 9.60 -8.11 0.91
N GLY A 57 9.51 -8.03 -0.41
CA GLY A 57 10.33 -7.13 -1.22
C GLY A 57 10.15 -5.66 -0.82
N VAL A 58 8.91 -5.20 -0.63
CA VAL A 58 8.59 -3.85 -0.16
C VAL A 58 9.19 -3.58 1.21
N LEU A 59 8.97 -4.50 2.16
CA LEU A 59 9.48 -4.38 3.53
C LEU A 59 11.01 -4.34 3.57
N ALA A 60 11.68 -5.20 2.81
CA ALA A 60 13.13 -5.22 2.68
C ALA A 60 13.66 -3.88 2.14
N ALA A 61 13.00 -3.31 1.11
CA ALA A 61 13.37 -2.02 0.57
C ALA A 61 13.18 -0.88 1.59
N PHE A 62 12.08 -0.85 2.34
CA PHE A 62 11.88 0.13 3.40
C PHE A 62 12.96 0.06 4.48
N LEU A 63 13.30 -1.15 4.91
CA LEU A 63 14.26 -1.37 5.99
C LEU A 63 15.72 -1.08 5.57
N CYS A 64 16.09 -1.49 4.35
CA CYS A 64 17.47 -1.46 3.89
C CYS A 64 17.78 -0.30 2.95
N LEU A 65 16.83 0.10 2.07
CA LEU A 65 17.06 1.07 1.02
C LEU A 65 16.41 2.44 1.27
N GLY A 66 15.59 2.60 2.32
CA GLY A 66 14.87 3.84 2.61
C GLY A 66 15.74 5.09 2.78
N ARG A 67 17.06 4.92 3.04
CA ARG A 67 18.02 6.02 3.15
C ARG A 67 18.81 6.29 1.89
N LEU A 68 18.65 5.47 0.85
CA LEU A 68 19.42 5.55 -0.37
C LEU A 68 19.28 6.94 -1.04
N SER A 69 18.06 7.49 -1.01
CA SER A 69 17.76 8.82 -1.54
C SER A 69 18.56 9.96 -0.87
N ASN A 70 18.97 9.80 0.39
CA ASN A 70 19.79 10.79 1.09
C ASN A 70 21.25 10.80 0.60
N HIS A 71 21.72 9.72 -0.03
CA HIS A 71 23.10 9.56 -0.47
C HIS A 71 23.27 9.83 -1.97
N VAL A 72 22.34 9.36 -2.80
CA VAL A 72 22.44 9.49 -4.26
C VAL A 72 21.40 10.42 -4.88
N GLY A 73 20.52 10.98 -4.05
CA GLY A 73 19.44 11.85 -4.49
C GLY A 73 18.15 11.09 -4.87
N PRO A 74 16.99 11.71 -4.59
CA PRO A 74 15.68 11.03 -4.76
C PRO A 74 15.38 10.75 -6.23
N VAL A 75 15.72 11.65 -7.16
CA VAL A 75 15.44 11.45 -8.60
C VAL A 75 16.26 10.28 -9.17
N ALA A 76 17.52 10.13 -8.75
CA ALA A 76 18.36 9.01 -9.17
C ALA A 76 17.80 7.67 -8.67
N VAL A 77 17.35 7.63 -7.40
CA VAL A 77 16.70 6.43 -6.82
C VAL A 77 15.39 6.13 -7.55
N LEU A 78 14.58 7.14 -7.88
CA LEU A 78 13.34 6.95 -8.65
C LEU A 78 13.60 6.35 -10.03
N ARG A 79 14.62 6.85 -10.76
CA ARG A 79 15.01 6.29 -12.07
C ARG A 79 15.38 4.81 -11.94
N ALA A 80 16.27 4.49 -11.01
CA ALA A 80 16.69 3.10 -10.75
C ALA A 80 15.48 2.22 -10.38
N ALA A 81 14.59 2.71 -9.52
CA ALA A 81 13.41 1.97 -9.10
C ALA A 81 12.43 1.74 -10.25
N LEU A 82 12.17 2.72 -11.13
CA LEU A 82 11.32 2.53 -12.32
C LEU A 82 11.92 1.51 -13.29
N VAL A 83 13.26 1.48 -13.45
CA VAL A 83 13.94 0.43 -14.23
C VAL A 83 13.69 -0.95 -13.60
N ILE A 84 13.80 -1.06 -12.26
CA ILE A 84 13.54 -2.34 -11.57
C ILE A 84 12.06 -2.75 -11.72
N VAL A 85 11.10 -1.79 -11.68
CA VAL A 85 9.69 -2.09 -12.01
C VAL A 85 9.57 -2.66 -13.41
N LEU A 86 10.16 -2.02 -14.41
CA LEU A 86 10.12 -2.48 -15.81
C LEU A 86 10.67 -3.90 -15.96
N LEU A 87 11.79 -4.22 -15.31
CA LEU A 87 12.33 -5.57 -15.27
C LEU A 87 11.35 -6.55 -14.62
N GLY A 88 10.76 -6.17 -13.49
CA GLY A 88 9.76 -6.99 -12.78
C GLY A 88 8.49 -7.22 -13.62
N LEU A 89 8.00 -6.19 -14.33
CA LEU A 89 6.86 -6.31 -15.25
C LEU A 89 7.21 -7.22 -16.44
N GLY A 90 8.41 -7.08 -17.03
CA GLY A 90 8.89 -7.93 -18.11
C GLY A 90 8.97 -9.40 -17.69
N VAL A 91 9.56 -9.70 -16.53
CA VAL A 91 9.62 -11.05 -15.97
C VAL A 91 8.21 -11.60 -15.70
N SER A 92 7.30 -10.77 -15.18
CA SER A 92 5.91 -11.17 -14.92
C SER A 92 5.13 -11.43 -16.22
N ALA A 93 5.34 -10.62 -17.27
CA ALA A 93 4.72 -10.82 -18.59
C ALA A 93 5.18 -12.11 -19.27
N MET A 94 6.41 -12.53 -19.03
CA MET A 94 7.02 -13.74 -19.58
C MET A 94 6.89 -14.94 -18.64
N ALA A 95 6.17 -14.82 -17.53
CA ALA A 95 6.11 -15.88 -16.53
C ALA A 95 5.37 -17.13 -17.04
N GLY A 96 6.08 -18.24 -17.19
CA GLY A 96 5.51 -19.56 -17.49
C GLY A 96 5.15 -20.38 -16.24
N GLY A 97 5.26 -19.83 -15.03
CA GLY A 97 4.96 -20.52 -13.78
C GLY A 97 5.20 -19.66 -12.54
N VAL A 98 4.92 -20.25 -11.38
CA VAL A 98 4.94 -19.61 -10.05
C VAL A 98 6.28 -18.94 -9.73
N VAL A 99 7.41 -19.61 -10.02
CA VAL A 99 8.74 -19.10 -9.66
C VAL A 99 9.06 -17.81 -10.43
N ALA A 100 8.83 -17.79 -11.75
CA ALA A 100 9.09 -16.62 -12.57
C ALA A 100 8.19 -15.44 -12.14
N LEU A 101 6.90 -15.68 -11.91
CA LEU A 101 5.99 -14.64 -11.41
C LEU A 101 6.44 -14.11 -10.05
N SER A 102 6.84 -14.98 -9.12
CA SER A 102 7.34 -14.61 -7.80
C SER A 102 8.61 -13.74 -7.88
N LEU A 103 9.53 -14.06 -8.79
CA LEU A 103 10.71 -13.22 -9.06
C LEU A 103 10.33 -11.83 -9.56
N GLY A 104 9.42 -11.77 -10.56
CA GLY A 104 8.89 -10.50 -11.04
C GLY A 104 8.23 -9.69 -9.93
N ARG A 105 7.42 -10.33 -9.09
CA ARG A 105 6.76 -9.72 -7.93
C ARG A 105 7.76 -9.21 -6.88
N THR A 106 8.85 -9.95 -6.62
CA THR A 106 9.91 -9.51 -5.71
C THR A 106 10.58 -8.23 -6.20
N LEU A 107 10.94 -8.17 -7.50
CA LEU A 107 11.53 -6.99 -8.11
C LEU A 107 10.60 -5.77 -8.01
N ILE A 108 9.31 -5.95 -8.34
CA ILE A 108 8.30 -4.91 -8.21
C ILE A 108 8.16 -4.46 -6.75
N GLY A 109 8.20 -5.38 -5.80
CA GLY A 109 8.14 -5.08 -4.36
C GLY A 109 9.31 -4.21 -3.91
N ILE A 110 10.54 -4.60 -4.22
CA ILE A 110 11.75 -3.81 -3.90
C ILE A 110 11.63 -2.41 -4.49
N ALA A 111 11.29 -2.33 -5.77
CA ALA A 111 11.13 -1.05 -6.45
C ALA A 111 10.03 -0.18 -5.83
N SER A 112 8.91 -0.77 -5.41
CA SER A 112 7.79 -0.06 -4.75
C SER A 112 8.23 0.64 -3.45
N GLY A 113 9.00 -0.04 -2.61
CA GLY A 113 9.56 0.56 -1.40
C GLY A 113 10.53 1.72 -1.71
N MET A 114 11.36 1.56 -2.74
CA MET A 114 12.26 2.62 -3.21
C MET A 114 11.48 3.83 -3.76
N ILE A 115 10.46 3.60 -4.59
CA ILE A 115 9.62 4.64 -5.20
C ILE A 115 8.89 5.44 -4.12
N THR A 116 8.29 4.76 -3.15
CA THR A 116 7.55 5.42 -2.08
C THR A 116 8.45 6.33 -1.26
N THR A 117 9.64 5.87 -0.86
CA THR A 117 10.58 6.66 -0.07
C THR A 117 11.21 7.78 -0.88
N ALA A 118 11.71 7.49 -2.07
CA ALA A 118 12.38 8.48 -2.91
C ALA A 118 11.41 9.48 -3.53
N GLY A 119 10.20 9.03 -3.93
CA GLY A 119 9.16 9.90 -4.49
C GLY A 119 8.67 10.93 -3.49
N THR A 120 8.39 10.50 -2.25
CA THR A 120 8.00 11.42 -1.17
C THR A 120 9.10 12.43 -0.87
N THR A 121 10.35 11.97 -0.75
CA THR A 121 11.51 12.86 -0.52
C THR A 121 11.71 13.81 -1.69
N GLY A 122 11.60 13.32 -2.94
CA GLY A 122 11.74 14.13 -4.14
C GLY A 122 10.71 15.24 -4.24
N LEU A 123 9.43 14.93 -3.96
CA LEU A 123 8.36 15.94 -3.94
C LEU A 123 8.64 17.04 -2.91
N LEU A 124 9.08 16.67 -1.69
CA LEU A 124 9.43 17.63 -0.65
C LEU A 124 10.60 18.56 -1.04
N GLN A 125 11.55 18.07 -1.84
CA GLN A 125 12.72 18.85 -2.25
C GLN A 125 12.47 19.74 -3.47
N ILE A 126 11.58 19.31 -4.37
CA ILE A 126 11.38 19.93 -5.69
C ILE A 126 10.16 20.88 -5.67
N GLU A 127 9.33 20.87 -4.63
CA GLU A 127 8.14 21.73 -4.58
C GLU A 127 8.54 23.21 -4.66
N PRO A 128 7.99 23.93 -5.65
CA PRO A 128 8.22 25.36 -5.78
C PRO A 128 7.70 26.15 -4.59
N GLY A 129 8.56 26.99 -3.98
CA GLY A 129 8.18 27.82 -2.83
C GLY A 129 8.22 27.10 -1.46
N GLY A 130 8.74 25.86 -1.42
CA GLY A 130 8.90 25.07 -0.19
C GLY A 130 7.81 24.04 0.03
N PRO A 131 8.00 23.09 0.95
CA PRO A 131 7.18 21.88 1.09
C PRO A 131 5.82 22.17 1.74
N ARG A 132 4.88 22.64 0.95
CA ARG A 132 3.51 23.00 1.38
C ARG A 132 2.48 21.95 0.98
N HIS A 133 2.56 21.45 -0.25
CA HIS A 133 1.60 20.51 -0.85
C HIS A 133 2.18 19.11 -1.01
N ALA A 134 3.51 18.96 -1.01
CA ALA A 134 4.20 17.70 -1.27
C ALA A 134 3.71 16.51 -0.43
N PRO A 135 3.46 16.62 0.89
CA PRO A 135 2.97 15.47 1.66
C PRO A 135 1.59 14.99 1.20
N LEU A 136 0.70 15.93 0.87
CA LEU A 136 -0.64 15.61 0.38
C LEU A 136 -0.57 14.97 -1.00
N VAL A 137 0.20 15.57 -1.92
CA VAL A 137 0.38 15.05 -3.28
C VAL A 137 1.02 13.66 -3.24
N ALA A 138 2.05 13.45 -2.42
CA ALA A 138 2.68 12.14 -2.26
C ALA A 138 1.68 11.07 -1.78
N SER A 139 0.88 11.37 -0.76
CA SER A 139 -0.14 10.45 -0.26
C SER A 139 -1.21 10.15 -1.30
N MET A 140 -1.76 11.19 -1.93
CA MET A 140 -2.84 11.04 -2.92
C MET A 140 -2.37 10.30 -4.17
N THR A 141 -1.21 10.64 -4.72
CA THR A 141 -0.67 9.98 -5.93
C THR A 141 -0.30 8.52 -5.66
N THR A 142 0.23 8.22 -4.48
CA THR A 142 0.51 6.83 -4.07
C THR A 142 -0.77 6.01 -3.98
N MET A 143 -1.78 6.50 -3.27
CA MET A 143 -3.06 5.80 -3.11
C MET A 143 -3.81 5.67 -4.44
N ALA A 144 -3.83 6.73 -5.25
CA ALA A 144 -4.43 6.71 -6.58
C ALA A 144 -3.72 5.70 -7.50
N GLY A 145 -2.39 5.65 -7.47
CA GLY A 145 -1.61 4.66 -8.21
C GLY A 145 -1.92 3.22 -7.78
N PHE A 146 -1.87 2.95 -6.48
CA PHE A 146 -2.22 1.63 -5.94
C PHE A 146 -3.66 1.21 -6.30
N GLY A 147 -4.61 2.13 -6.30
CA GLY A 147 -6.00 1.85 -6.68
C GLY A 147 -6.19 1.70 -8.20
N ALA A 148 -5.48 2.52 -8.99
CA ALA A 148 -5.55 2.45 -10.46
C ALA A 148 -4.91 1.16 -11.01
N GLY A 149 -3.89 0.60 -10.34
CA GLY A 149 -3.20 -0.60 -10.78
C GLY A 149 -4.14 -1.79 -11.03
N PRO A 150 -4.85 -2.28 -10.02
CA PRO A 150 -5.80 -3.37 -10.17
C PRO A 150 -6.94 -3.04 -11.15
N LEU A 151 -7.46 -1.81 -11.10
CA LEU A 151 -8.53 -1.37 -11.99
C LEU A 151 -8.10 -1.47 -13.47
N VAL A 152 -6.97 -0.85 -13.81
CA VAL A 152 -6.42 -0.84 -15.18
C VAL A 152 -6.04 -2.24 -15.63
N ALA A 153 -5.38 -3.03 -14.78
CA ALA A 153 -5.01 -4.40 -15.09
C ALA A 153 -6.24 -5.28 -15.32
N GLY A 154 -7.26 -5.14 -14.49
CA GLY A 154 -8.52 -5.87 -14.65
C GLY A 154 -9.24 -5.54 -15.93
N LEU A 155 -9.34 -4.25 -16.29
CA LEU A 155 -9.94 -3.81 -17.56
C LEU A 155 -9.16 -4.33 -18.77
N ILE A 156 -7.83 -4.20 -18.76
CA ILE A 156 -7.00 -4.70 -19.87
C ILE A 156 -7.15 -6.22 -19.99
N ALA A 157 -7.08 -6.95 -18.89
CA ALA A 157 -7.19 -8.41 -18.91
C ALA A 157 -8.57 -8.90 -19.37
N GLN A 158 -9.63 -8.11 -19.16
CA GLN A 158 -11.00 -8.45 -19.57
C GLN A 158 -11.20 -8.28 -21.08
N PHE A 159 -10.61 -7.23 -21.69
CA PHE A 159 -10.96 -6.80 -23.04
C PHE A 159 -9.82 -6.94 -24.05
N ALA A 160 -8.56 -7.05 -23.60
CA ALA A 160 -7.42 -7.21 -24.49
C ALA A 160 -7.07 -8.69 -24.71
N PRO A 161 -6.41 -9.03 -25.84
CA PRO A 161 -5.85 -10.37 -26.05
C PRO A 161 -4.72 -10.62 -25.03
N ALA A 162 -4.40 -11.90 -24.78
CA ALA A 162 -3.35 -12.32 -23.86
C ALA A 162 -3.46 -11.67 -22.44
N PRO A 163 -4.51 -12.00 -21.67
CA PRO A 163 -4.87 -11.33 -20.40
C PRO A 163 -3.77 -11.38 -19.34
N LEU A 164 -2.88 -12.37 -19.36
CA LEU A 164 -1.74 -12.50 -18.45
C LEU A 164 -0.48 -11.71 -18.87
N VAL A 165 -0.50 -11.10 -20.08
CA VAL A 165 0.66 -10.40 -20.66
C VAL A 165 0.37 -8.91 -20.86
N MET A 166 -0.75 -8.58 -21.51
CA MET A 166 -1.07 -7.21 -21.91
C MET A 166 -1.10 -6.18 -20.78
N PRO A 167 -1.62 -6.49 -19.57
CA PRO A 167 -1.59 -5.54 -18.46
C PRO A 167 -0.16 -5.09 -18.10
N TYR A 168 0.78 -6.02 -18.07
CA TYR A 168 2.19 -5.72 -17.78
C TYR A 168 2.85 -4.90 -18.88
N LEU A 169 2.60 -5.22 -20.16
CA LEU A 169 3.20 -4.52 -21.27
C LEU A 169 2.68 -3.08 -21.38
N LEU A 170 1.36 -2.87 -21.31
CA LEU A 170 0.76 -1.54 -21.46
C LEU A 170 1.16 -0.60 -20.33
N VAL A 171 1.18 -1.10 -19.09
CA VAL A 171 1.67 -0.32 -17.97
C VAL A 171 3.19 -0.13 -18.05
N GLY A 172 3.93 -1.11 -18.56
CA GLY A 172 5.35 -0.96 -18.87
C GLY A 172 5.62 0.20 -19.83
N VAL A 173 4.86 0.32 -20.90
CA VAL A 173 4.96 1.45 -21.87
C VAL A 173 4.70 2.79 -21.16
N LEU A 174 3.68 2.88 -20.31
CA LEU A 174 3.41 4.09 -19.52
C LEU A 174 4.61 4.44 -18.62
N ILE A 175 5.19 3.45 -17.95
CA ILE A 175 6.34 3.65 -17.05
C ILE A 175 7.58 4.09 -17.85
N VAL A 176 7.81 3.55 -19.06
CA VAL A 176 8.89 4.01 -19.95
C VAL A 176 8.70 5.48 -20.32
N ALA A 177 7.50 5.91 -20.70
CA ALA A 177 7.23 7.32 -21.02
C ALA A 177 7.52 8.25 -19.84
N ILE A 178 7.11 7.84 -18.64
CA ILE A 178 7.37 8.61 -17.40
C ILE A 178 8.87 8.61 -17.06
N LEU A 179 9.57 7.48 -17.21
CA LEU A 179 11.01 7.37 -17.00
C LEU A 179 11.78 8.30 -17.95
N VAL A 180 11.39 8.37 -19.21
CA VAL A 180 11.94 9.33 -20.18
C VAL A 180 11.73 10.77 -19.68
N GLY A 181 10.49 11.11 -19.28
CA GLY A 181 10.22 12.43 -18.68
C GLY A 181 11.09 12.72 -17.45
N LEU A 182 11.29 11.71 -16.59
CA LEU A 182 12.11 11.85 -15.39
C LEU A 182 13.61 12.06 -15.71
N CYS A 183 14.09 11.59 -16.87
CA CYS A 183 15.48 11.85 -17.30
C CYS A 183 15.78 13.34 -17.53
N PHE A 184 14.77 14.15 -17.84
CA PHE A 184 14.91 15.59 -18.00
C PHE A 184 14.79 16.38 -16.69
N VAL A 185 14.35 15.73 -15.60
CA VAL A 185 14.27 16.37 -14.28
C VAL A 185 15.68 16.44 -13.68
N ARG A 186 16.18 17.65 -13.47
CA ARG A 186 17.42 17.89 -12.71
C ARG A 186 17.02 18.23 -11.28
N ALA A 187 17.50 17.45 -10.33
CA ALA A 187 17.38 17.77 -8.91
C ALA A 187 18.80 18.04 -8.39
N ASP A 188 19.06 19.28 -8.05
CA ASP A 188 20.28 19.67 -7.36
C ASP A 188 20.17 19.20 -5.90
N THR A 189 20.46 17.94 -5.68
CA THR A 189 20.45 17.40 -4.32
C THR A 189 21.87 17.46 -3.79
N PRO A 190 22.12 18.16 -2.69
CA PRO A 190 23.44 18.11 -2.07
C PRO A 190 23.69 16.68 -1.59
N LEU A 191 24.59 15.99 -2.25
CA LEU A 191 25.11 14.72 -1.78
C LEU A 191 25.75 14.95 -0.41
N ARG A 192 25.31 14.24 0.60
CA ARG A 192 26.03 14.23 1.89
C ARG A 192 27.34 13.49 1.69
N VAL A 193 28.36 14.23 1.28
CA VAL A 193 29.72 13.73 1.12
C VAL A 193 30.21 13.22 2.48
N GLY A 194 30.61 11.93 2.54
CA GLY A 194 31.26 11.34 3.73
C GLY A 194 30.36 10.51 4.65
N ALA A 195 29.05 10.50 4.50
CA ALA A 195 28.21 9.60 5.28
C ALA A 195 28.24 8.18 4.70
N ARG A 196 28.69 7.19 5.46
CA ARG A 196 28.66 5.78 5.03
C ARG A 196 27.21 5.31 4.87
N LEU A 197 26.86 4.78 3.70
CA LEU A 197 25.58 4.15 3.46
C LEU A 197 25.48 2.90 4.34
N SER A 198 24.56 2.91 5.31
CA SER A 198 24.26 1.75 6.13
C SER A 198 22.97 1.11 5.62
N LEU A 199 23.09 -0.08 5.06
CA LEU A 199 21.96 -0.92 4.64
C LEU A 199 21.34 -1.72 5.80
N LEU A 200 21.95 -1.64 6.99
CA LEU A 200 21.44 -2.34 8.17
C LEU A 200 20.11 -1.72 8.62
N PRO A 201 19.07 -2.55 8.85
CA PRO A 201 17.82 -2.10 9.42
C PRO A 201 18.03 -1.43 10.78
N ARG A 202 17.45 -0.25 10.98
CA ARG A 202 17.46 0.42 12.29
C ARG A 202 16.03 0.60 12.73
N LEU A 203 15.57 -0.31 13.57
CA LEU A 203 14.30 -0.20 14.26
C LEU A 203 14.44 0.73 15.46
N GLY A 204 13.37 1.46 15.77
CA GLY A 204 13.33 2.38 16.90
C GLY A 204 11.98 2.37 17.57
N PHE A 205 11.97 2.70 18.86
CA PHE A 205 10.76 2.85 19.64
C PHE A 205 10.68 4.24 20.27
N PRO A 206 9.46 4.81 20.40
CA PRO A 206 9.30 6.07 21.11
C PRO A 206 9.57 5.92 22.61
N HIS A 207 9.58 7.04 23.33
CA HIS A 207 9.73 7.06 24.77
C HIS A 207 8.62 6.22 25.45
N ALA A 208 8.87 5.72 26.65
CA ALA A 208 7.99 4.78 27.34
C ALA A 208 6.54 5.29 27.47
N SER A 209 6.35 6.59 27.76
CA SER A 209 5.03 7.23 27.85
C SER A 209 4.23 7.25 26.55
N ALA A 210 4.90 7.23 25.39
CA ALA A 210 4.25 7.27 24.07
C ALA A 210 4.09 5.87 23.42
N ARG A 211 4.62 4.81 24.06
CA ARG A 211 4.59 3.45 23.49
C ARG A 211 3.17 2.91 23.28
N ALA A 212 2.25 3.19 24.19
CA ALA A 212 0.87 2.72 24.06
C ALA A 212 0.21 3.28 22.79
N GLY A 213 0.29 4.60 22.57
CA GLY A 213 -0.22 5.23 21.35
C GLY A 213 0.46 4.72 20.10
N PHE A 214 1.79 4.50 20.14
CA PHE A 214 2.55 3.94 19.05
C PHE A 214 2.07 2.53 18.66
N PHE A 215 1.94 1.62 19.62
CA PHE A 215 1.50 0.25 19.33
C PHE A 215 0.05 0.20 18.86
N VAL A 216 -0.83 0.99 19.45
CA VAL A 216 -2.23 1.07 19.02
C VAL A 216 -2.31 1.57 17.57
N ALA A 217 -1.59 2.62 17.19
CA ALA A 217 -1.54 3.12 15.82
C ALA A 217 -0.93 2.09 14.85
N SER A 218 0.14 1.41 15.27
CA SER A 218 0.80 0.37 14.46
C SER A 218 -0.10 -0.83 14.21
N PHE A 219 -0.79 -1.35 15.23
CA PHE A 219 -1.70 -2.48 15.09
C PHE A 219 -3.02 -2.10 14.41
N ALA A 220 -3.47 -0.85 14.53
CA ALA A 220 -4.58 -0.37 13.71
C ALA A 220 -4.20 -0.39 12.23
N THR A 221 -3.01 0.08 11.86
CA THR A 221 -2.53 0.02 10.48
C THR A 221 -2.27 -1.41 10.02
N PHE A 222 -1.77 -2.28 10.89
CA PHE A 222 -1.72 -3.74 10.65
C PHE A 222 -3.09 -4.28 10.24
N SER A 223 -4.17 -3.90 10.96
CA SER A 223 -5.53 -4.34 10.64
C SER A 223 -6.00 -3.84 9.27
N ALA A 224 -5.79 -2.57 8.96
CA ALA A 224 -6.15 -2.00 7.66
C ALA A 224 -5.41 -2.70 6.51
N PHE A 225 -4.11 -2.94 6.68
CA PHE A 225 -3.28 -3.62 5.69
C PHE A 225 -3.67 -5.10 5.54
N ALA A 226 -4.02 -5.79 6.63
CA ALA A 226 -4.49 -7.17 6.57
C ALA A 226 -5.79 -7.31 5.77
N LEU A 227 -6.74 -6.40 5.98
CA LEU A 227 -8.01 -6.40 5.25
C LEU A 227 -7.83 -6.05 3.77
N PHE A 228 -6.96 -5.08 3.48
CA PHE A 228 -6.61 -4.78 2.09
C PHE A 228 -5.94 -5.98 1.41
N SER A 229 -5.00 -6.66 2.08
CA SER A 229 -4.30 -7.83 1.50
C SER A 229 -5.23 -9.02 1.27
N LEU A 230 -6.22 -9.24 2.15
CA LEU A 230 -7.27 -10.23 1.91
C LEU A 230 -8.01 -9.94 0.59
N LEU A 231 -8.45 -8.70 0.41
CA LEU A 231 -9.19 -8.31 -0.79
C LEU A 231 -8.28 -8.32 -2.03
N ALA A 232 -7.04 -7.87 -1.93
CA ALA A 232 -6.12 -7.83 -3.06
C ALA A 232 -5.61 -9.21 -3.50
N SER A 233 -5.55 -10.19 -2.58
CA SER A 233 -5.03 -11.53 -2.85
C SER A 233 -6.13 -12.53 -3.17
N LEU A 234 -7.19 -12.61 -2.36
CA LEU A 234 -8.20 -13.67 -2.42
C LEU A 234 -9.57 -13.21 -2.93
N ALA A 235 -9.92 -11.91 -2.85
CA ALA A 235 -11.22 -11.47 -3.33
C ALA A 235 -11.49 -11.86 -4.79
N PRO A 236 -10.52 -11.75 -5.72
CA PRO A 236 -10.75 -12.18 -7.09
C PRO A 236 -11.26 -13.62 -7.21
N SER A 237 -10.81 -14.53 -6.33
CA SER A 237 -11.18 -15.94 -6.36
C SER A 237 -12.59 -16.24 -5.82
N PHE A 238 -13.18 -15.35 -5.00
CA PHE A 238 -14.54 -15.55 -4.47
C PHE A 238 -15.60 -14.58 -5.02
N LEU A 239 -15.20 -13.54 -5.75
CA LEU A 239 -16.14 -12.55 -6.28
C LEU A 239 -17.20 -13.15 -7.21
N GLY A 240 -16.84 -14.18 -7.98
CA GLY A 240 -17.77 -14.87 -8.85
C GLY A 240 -18.95 -15.56 -8.12
N ALA A 241 -18.81 -15.86 -6.83
CA ALA A 241 -19.90 -16.39 -6.01
C ALA A 241 -20.80 -15.28 -5.41
N LEU A 242 -20.31 -14.04 -5.34
CA LEU A 242 -21.01 -12.92 -4.70
C LEU A 242 -21.67 -11.97 -5.69
N LEU A 243 -21.08 -11.82 -6.88
CA LEU A 243 -21.51 -10.83 -7.86
C LEU A 243 -22.04 -11.51 -9.12
N PRO A 244 -23.07 -10.93 -9.76
CA PRO A 244 -23.56 -11.44 -11.05
C PRO A 244 -22.60 -11.15 -12.20
N TRP A 245 -21.63 -10.24 -11.99
CA TRP A 245 -20.59 -9.90 -12.95
C TRP A 245 -19.31 -10.67 -12.67
N HIS A 246 -18.62 -11.10 -13.70
CA HIS A 246 -17.46 -11.97 -13.61
C HIS A 246 -16.28 -11.40 -14.38
N GLY A 247 -15.08 -11.81 -13.99
CA GLY A 247 -13.84 -11.53 -14.71
C GLY A 247 -12.93 -10.52 -14.05
N PRO A 248 -11.74 -10.32 -14.62
CA PRO A 248 -10.68 -9.48 -14.04
C PRO A 248 -11.08 -8.02 -13.81
N ALA A 249 -11.94 -7.43 -14.68
CA ALA A 249 -12.39 -6.05 -14.52
C ALA A 249 -13.20 -5.86 -13.22
N VAL A 250 -14.04 -6.82 -12.86
CA VAL A 250 -14.84 -6.79 -11.62
C VAL A 250 -13.92 -6.84 -10.41
N SER A 251 -12.96 -7.77 -10.41
CA SER A 251 -11.96 -7.90 -9.34
C SER A 251 -11.09 -6.67 -9.22
N GLY A 252 -10.60 -6.14 -10.33
CA GLY A 252 -9.79 -4.93 -10.38
C GLY A 252 -10.53 -3.71 -9.86
N THR A 253 -11.81 -3.57 -10.21
CA THR A 253 -12.68 -2.49 -9.71
C THR A 253 -12.91 -2.61 -8.21
N ALA A 254 -13.21 -3.79 -7.70
CA ALA A 254 -13.43 -4.01 -6.28
C ALA A 254 -12.18 -3.66 -5.44
N ILE A 255 -11.00 -4.13 -5.85
CA ILE A 255 -9.74 -3.85 -5.16
C ILE A 255 -9.39 -2.35 -5.27
N GLY A 256 -9.53 -1.78 -6.46
CA GLY A 256 -9.28 -0.36 -6.71
C GLY A 256 -10.19 0.55 -5.89
N ALA A 257 -11.46 0.20 -5.76
CA ALA A 257 -12.45 0.97 -5.01
C ALA A 257 -12.07 1.13 -3.52
N VAL A 258 -11.48 0.09 -2.88
CA VAL A 258 -11.00 0.20 -1.48
C VAL A 258 -10.01 1.34 -1.33
N LEU A 259 -9.01 1.41 -2.21
CA LEU A 259 -7.94 2.42 -2.11
C LEU A 259 -8.39 3.80 -2.60
N LEU A 260 -9.29 3.87 -3.57
CA LEU A 260 -9.91 5.13 -3.99
C LEU A 260 -10.79 5.70 -2.86
N CYS A 261 -11.62 4.89 -2.21
CA CYS A 261 -12.37 5.32 -1.02
C CYS A 261 -11.43 5.73 0.12
N SER A 262 -10.33 4.98 0.32
CA SER A 262 -9.29 5.32 1.29
C SER A 262 -8.64 6.68 0.99
N ALA A 263 -8.33 6.99 -0.26
CA ALA A 263 -7.78 8.28 -0.65
C ALA A 263 -8.79 9.42 -0.44
N LEU A 264 -10.02 9.23 -0.89
CA LEU A 264 -11.08 10.25 -0.84
C LEU A 264 -11.44 10.63 0.60
N VAL A 265 -11.57 9.67 1.51
CA VAL A 265 -11.95 9.95 2.90
C VAL A 265 -10.88 10.74 3.67
N GLN A 266 -9.62 10.67 3.27
CA GLN A 266 -8.53 11.41 3.92
C GLN A 266 -8.70 12.93 3.79
N LEU A 267 -9.31 13.41 2.71
CA LEU A 267 -9.53 14.85 2.49
C LEU A 267 -10.41 15.50 3.57
N PRO A 268 -11.63 15.03 3.84
CA PRO A 268 -12.44 15.57 4.94
C PRO A 268 -11.89 15.19 6.31
N ALA A 269 -11.32 13.99 6.46
CA ALA A 269 -10.85 13.46 7.73
C ALA A 269 -9.62 14.18 8.29
N ARG A 270 -8.82 14.89 7.48
CA ARG A 270 -7.65 15.67 7.94
C ARG A 270 -8.00 16.74 8.98
N ARG A 271 -9.28 17.11 9.10
CA ARG A 271 -9.78 18.06 10.10
C ARG A 271 -10.07 17.40 11.46
N LEU A 272 -10.09 16.07 11.50
CA LEU A 272 -10.38 15.32 12.72
C LEU A 272 -9.08 15.01 13.48
N PRO A 273 -9.07 15.18 14.80
CA PRO A 273 -7.92 14.79 15.62
C PRO A 273 -7.78 13.26 15.66
N PRO A 274 -6.55 12.72 15.76
CA PRO A 274 -6.30 11.28 15.78
C PRO A 274 -7.08 10.52 16.85
N GLN A 275 -7.33 11.17 18.00
CA GLN A 275 -8.08 10.61 19.13
C GLN A 275 -9.53 10.25 18.79
N ARG A 276 -10.13 10.93 17.82
CA ARG A 276 -11.47 10.63 17.29
C ARG A 276 -11.40 9.78 16.02
N CYS A 277 -10.41 10.06 15.18
CA CYS A 277 -10.27 9.43 13.87
C CYS A 277 -9.93 7.94 13.99
N LEU A 278 -8.99 7.56 14.86
CA LEU A 278 -8.54 6.17 14.98
C LEU A 278 -9.61 5.24 15.55
N PRO A 279 -10.35 5.58 16.64
CA PRO A 279 -11.49 4.77 17.07
C PRO A 279 -12.59 4.65 16.01
N LEU A 280 -12.93 5.74 15.31
CA LEU A 280 -13.90 5.71 14.22
C LEU A 280 -13.46 4.77 13.09
N ALA A 281 -12.17 4.78 12.77
CA ALA A 281 -11.57 3.86 11.80
C ALA A 281 -11.76 2.38 12.21
N MET A 282 -11.54 2.07 13.48
CA MET A 282 -11.73 0.69 14.00
C MET A 282 -13.19 0.24 13.92
N VAL A 283 -14.14 1.14 14.20
CA VAL A 283 -15.58 0.86 14.00
C VAL A 283 -15.87 0.61 12.51
N GLY A 284 -15.34 1.44 11.61
CA GLY A 284 -15.50 1.26 10.17
C GLY A 284 -14.92 -0.08 9.68
N LEU A 285 -13.71 -0.44 10.10
CA LEU A 285 -13.10 -1.72 9.75
C LEU A 285 -13.90 -2.90 10.31
N THR A 286 -14.37 -2.82 11.57
CA THR A 286 -15.23 -3.86 12.17
C THR A 286 -16.53 -4.03 11.39
N ALA A 287 -17.23 -2.94 11.10
CA ALA A 287 -18.47 -2.98 10.31
C ALA A 287 -18.22 -3.55 8.91
N GLY A 288 -17.12 -3.11 8.25
CA GLY A 288 -16.77 -3.58 6.91
C GLY A 288 -16.49 -5.07 6.84
N VAL A 289 -15.74 -5.64 7.81
CA VAL A 289 -15.48 -7.10 7.81
C VAL A 289 -16.71 -7.91 8.17
N LEU A 290 -17.60 -7.42 9.04
CA LEU A 290 -18.85 -8.08 9.35
C LEU A 290 -19.81 -8.07 8.14
N LEU A 291 -19.85 -6.95 7.40
CA LEU A 291 -20.58 -6.87 6.12
C LEU A 291 -20.00 -7.84 5.08
N LEU A 292 -18.68 -7.97 5.01
CA LEU A 292 -18.03 -8.94 4.12
C LEU A 292 -18.39 -10.37 4.53
N ALA A 293 -18.32 -10.71 5.81
CA ALA A 293 -18.74 -12.03 6.31
C ALA A 293 -20.23 -12.33 6.01
N ALA A 294 -21.09 -11.33 6.18
CA ALA A 294 -22.51 -11.44 5.83
C ALA A 294 -22.68 -11.66 4.31
N ALA A 295 -21.97 -10.90 3.47
CA ALA A 295 -21.99 -11.08 2.02
C ALA A 295 -21.54 -12.49 1.61
N MET A 296 -20.48 -13.03 2.25
CA MET A 296 -20.02 -14.41 2.00
C MET A 296 -21.04 -15.49 2.38
N LYS A 297 -21.87 -15.22 3.39
CA LYS A 297 -22.87 -16.19 3.88
C LYS A 297 -24.21 -16.12 3.13
N VAL A 298 -24.70 -14.92 2.88
CA VAL A 298 -26.04 -14.68 2.32
C VAL A 298 -25.97 -14.44 0.80
N GLY A 299 -24.83 -14.01 0.31
CA GLY A 299 -24.68 -13.50 -1.05
C GLY A 299 -25.09 -12.03 -1.16
N GLY A 300 -24.94 -11.47 -2.34
CA GLY A 300 -25.50 -10.17 -2.70
C GLY A 300 -24.48 -9.07 -2.93
N ALA A 301 -24.56 -8.50 -4.14
CA ALA A 301 -23.69 -7.42 -4.61
C ALA A 301 -23.76 -6.18 -3.72
N ALA A 302 -24.95 -5.84 -3.19
CA ALA A 302 -25.14 -4.66 -2.35
C ALA A 302 -24.35 -4.75 -1.03
N LEU A 303 -24.42 -5.89 -0.34
CA LEU A 303 -23.68 -6.13 0.90
C LEU A 303 -22.17 -6.10 0.66
N PHE A 304 -21.71 -6.71 -0.43
CA PHE A 304 -20.32 -6.71 -0.81
C PHE A 304 -19.83 -5.28 -1.12
N THR A 305 -20.59 -4.51 -1.92
CA THR A 305 -20.24 -3.12 -2.24
C THR A 305 -20.18 -2.25 -0.99
N LEU A 306 -21.14 -2.41 -0.07
CA LEU A 306 -21.14 -1.70 1.19
C LEU A 306 -19.92 -2.08 2.05
N ALA A 307 -19.54 -3.36 2.07
CA ALA A 307 -18.34 -3.83 2.75
C ALA A 307 -17.07 -3.16 2.18
N ILE A 308 -16.90 -3.13 0.85
CA ILE A 308 -15.76 -2.51 0.16
C ILE A 308 -15.64 -1.03 0.49
N VAL A 309 -16.73 -0.27 0.41
CA VAL A 309 -16.75 1.16 0.74
C VAL A 309 -16.40 1.37 2.21
N THR A 310 -17.02 0.61 3.11
CA THR A 310 -16.80 0.74 4.56
C THR A 310 -15.38 0.36 4.96
N ILE A 311 -14.81 -0.71 4.38
CA ILE A 311 -13.40 -1.09 4.57
C ILE A 311 -12.48 0.00 4.03
N GLY A 312 -12.77 0.54 2.84
CA GLY A 312 -11.97 1.61 2.22
C GLY A 312 -11.94 2.88 3.08
N VAL A 313 -13.09 3.29 3.62
CA VAL A 313 -13.20 4.41 4.57
C VAL A 313 -12.38 4.11 5.83
N GLY A 314 -12.59 2.96 6.47
CA GLY A 314 -11.84 2.55 7.65
C GLY A 314 -10.33 2.49 7.41
N HIS A 315 -9.89 1.96 6.25
CA HIS A 315 -8.50 1.91 5.82
C HIS A 315 -7.89 3.31 5.72
N GLY A 316 -8.56 4.24 5.05
CA GLY A 316 -8.06 5.61 4.87
C GLY A 316 -7.93 6.38 6.18
N LEU A 317 -8.95 6.28 7.04
CA LEU A 317 -8.94 6.89 8.37
C LEU A 317 -7.79 6.31 9.23
N THR A 318 -7.59 4.99 9.18
CA THR A 318 -6.52 4.32 9.91
C THR A 318 -5.14 4.76 9.45
N PHE A 319 -4.89 4.72 8.13
CA PHE A 319 -3.60 5.06 7.55
C PHE A 319 -3.21 6.50 7.87
N MET A 320 -4.13 7.45 7.66
CA MET A 320 -3.89 8.86 7.94
C MET A 320 -3.64 9.11 9.44
N SER A 321 -4.55 8.64 10.31
CA SER A 321 -4.42 8.87 11.75
C SER A 321 -3.23 8.16 12.37
N GLY A 322 -2.89 6.95 11.88
CA GLY A 322 -1.70 6.23 12.29
C GLY A 322 -0.42 7.04 12.03
N LEU A 323 -0.24 7.57 10.84
CA LEU A 323 0.91 8.42 10.51
C LEU A 323 0.95 9.71 11.34
N VAL A 324 -0.20 10.34 11.60
CA VAL A 324 -0.26 11.52 12.47
C VAL A 324 0.20 11.19 13.89
N VAL A 325 -0.26 10.07 14.47
CA VAL A 325 0.22 9.60 15.79
C VAL A 325 1.73 9.38 15.77
N ILE A 326 2.26 8.70 14.74
CA ILE A 326 3.72 8.47 14.63
C ILE A 326 4.48 9.78 14.57
N ASN A 327 4.01 10.75 13.80
CA ASN A 327 4.64 12.08 13.70
C ASN A 327 4.63 12.85 15.01
N THR A 328 3.63 12.62 15.88
CA THR A 328 3.56 13.28 17.20
C THR A 328 4.43 12.64 18.26
N VAL A 329 4.58 11.29 18.21
CA VAL A 329 5.34 10.55 19.25
C VAL A 329 6.82 10.37 18.89
N ALA A 330 7.22 10.61 17.66
CA ALA A 330 8.59 10.42 17.20
C ALA A 330 9.40 11.72 17.33
N ARG A 331 10.48 11.70 18.12
CA ARG A 331 11.49 12.78 18.08
C ARG A 331 12.25 12.73 16.76
N GLN A 332 12.60 13.91 16.24
CA GLN A 332 13.24 14.06 14.91
C GLN A 332 14.49 13.18 14.74
N GLU A 333 15.30 13.03 15.79
CA GLU A 333 16.53 12.22 15.79
C GLU A 333 16.29 10.72 15.59
N ARG A 334 15.14 10.19 16.06
CA ARG A 334 14.77 8.77 16.03
C ARG A 334 13.62 8.47 15.05
N TYR A 335 13.13 9.49 14.36
CA TYR A 335 11.96 9.40 13.51
C TYR A 335 12.03 8.26 12.48
N ALA A 336 13.14 8.15 11.76
CA ALA A 336 13.32 7.12 10.73
C ALA A 336 13.24 5.69 11.29
N GLY A 337 13.82 5.45 12.48
CA GLY A 337 13.75 4.14 13.12
C GLY A 337 12.34 3.80 13.64
N ILE A 338 11.65 4.78 14.21
CA ILE A 338 10.27 4.61 14.71
C ILE A 338 9.31 4.36 13.54
N LEU A 339 9.46 5.10 12.44
CA LEU A 339 8.68 4.91 11.22
C LEU A 339 8.95 3.53 10.58
N ALA A 340 10.22 3.08 10.60
CA ALA A 340 10.57 1.75 10.11
C ALA A 340 9.91 0.65 10.94
N THR A 341 9.88 0.77 12.27
CA THR A 341 9.19 -0.19 13.15
C THR A 341 7.68 -0.18 12.89
N TYR A 342 7.08 1.02 12.77
CA TYR A 342 5.66 1.16 12.46
C TYR A 342 5.29 0.45 11.14
N PHE A 343 6.01 0.72 10.07
CA PHE A 343 5.75 0.06 8.79
C PHE A 343 6.06 -1.44 8.82
N SER A 344 7.06 -1.88 9.60
CA SER A 344 7.31 -3.31 9.78
C SER A 344 6.11 -4.02 10.39
N ILE A 345 5.51 -3.44 11.44
CA ILE A 345 4.29 -3.99 12.05
C ILE A 345 3.12 -3.94 11.05
N ALA A 346 2.94 -2.84 10.32
CA ALA A 346 1.89 -2.71 9.33
C ALA A 346 2.01 -3.75 8.20
N TYR A 347 3.22 -3.95 7.66
CA TYR A 347 3.47 -4.95 6.61
C TYR A 347 3.37 -6.40 7.10
N LEU A 348 3.66 -6.68 8.39
CA LEU A 348 3.33 -7.98 8.97
C LEU A 348 1.82 -8.25 8.91
N GLY A 349 0.98 -7.21 8.95
CA GLY A 349 -0.46 -7.32 8.70
C GLY A 349 -0.80 -7.82 7.29
N THR A 350 -0.03 -7.42 6.28
CA THR A 350 -0.25 -7.94 4.92
C THR A 350 0.27 -9.35 4.73
N ILE A 351 1.18 -9.83 5.56
CA ILE A 351 1.90 -11.10 5.36
C ILE A 351 1.27 -12.23 6.19
N ALA A 352 1.27 -12.08 7.51
CA ALA A 352 0.93 -13.19 8.40
C ALA A 352 -0.55 -13.62 8.30
N PRO A 353 -1.55 -12.71 8.34
CA PRO A 353 -2.95 -13.13 8.28
C PRO A 353 -3.33 -13.76 6.95
N ILE A 354 -2.84 -13.22 5.83
CA ILE A 354 -3.22 -13.70 4.51
C ILE A 354 -2.63 -15.09 4.20
N LEU A 355 -1.42 -15.38 4.67
CA LEU A 355 -0.87 -16.73 4.60
C LEU A 355 -1.76 -17.70 5.37
N GLY A 356 -2.15 -17.34 6.59
CA GLY A 356 -3.06 -18.16 7.40
C GLY A 356 -4.39 -18.45 6.68
N VAL A 357 -4.99 -17.42 6.07
CA VAL A 357 -6.25 -17.59 5.30
C VAL A 357 -6.04 -18.46 4.06
N GLY A 358 -4.95 -18.27 3.32
CA GLY A 358 -4.66 -19.07 2.13
C GLY A 358 -4.51 -20.55 2.45
N PHE A 359 -3.72 -20.90 3.49
CA PHE A 359 -3.59 -22.28 3.95
C PHE A 359 -4.91 -22.83 4.51
N LEU A 360 -5.66 -22.04 5.26
CA LEU A 360 -6.97 -22.43 5.78
C LEU A 360 -7.95 -22.71 4.65
N ALA A 361 -7.94 -21.89 3.60
CA ALA A 361 -8.79 -22.04 2.44
C ALA A 361 -8.56 -23.36 1.69
N ASP A 362 -7.33 -23.84 1.64
CA ASP A 362 -6.99 -25.12 1.02
C ASP A 362 -7.58 -26.32 1.80
N HIS A 363 -7.85 -26.17 3.12
CA HIS A 363 -8.35 -27.25 3.98
C HIS A 363 -9.87 -27.24 4.18
N ILE A 364 -10.46 -26.04 4.40
CA ILE A 364 -11.91 -25.93 4.72
C ILE A 364 -12.70 -25.20 3.63
N GLY A 365 -12.04 -24.80 2.54
CA GLY A 365 -12.63 -24.00 1.46
C GLY A 365 -12.52 -22.51 1.70
N LEU A 366 -12.60 -21.74 0.60
CA LEU A 366 -12.32 -20.30 0.61
C LEU A 366 -13.36 -19.50 1.41
N ALA A 367 -14.65 -19.76 1.24
CA ALA A 367 -15.69 -19.00 1.91
C ALA A 367 -15.67 -19.17 3.45
N PRO A 368 -15.58 -20.39 4.02
CA PRO A 368 -15.40 -20.56 5.47
C PRO A 368 -14.13 -19.90 6.00
N ALA A 369 -13.00 -20.01 5.28
CA ALA A 369 -11.74 -19.40 5.70
C ALA A 369 -11.84 -17.87 5.79
N VAL A 370 -12.46 -17.23 4.80
CA VAL A 370 -12.70 -15.77 4.80
C VAL A 370 -13.63 -15.38 5.94
N ILE A 371 -14.70 -16.15 6.23
CA ILE A 371 -15.61 -15.86 7.35
C ILE A 371 -14.86 -15.94 8.70
N VAL A 372 -14.06 -16.99 8.92
CA VAL A 372 -13.23 -17.14 10.13
C VAL A 372 -12.30 -15.94 10.30
N PHE A 373 -11.61 -15.54 9.23
CA PHE A 373 -10.77 -14.36 9.23
C PHE A 373 -11.57 -13.10 9.61
N CYS A 374 -12.73 -12.86 8.97
CA CYS A 374 -13.57 -11.69 9.25
C CYS A 374 -13.99 -11.60 10.71
N LEU A 375 -14.42 -12.72 11.31
CA LEU A 375 -14.82 -12.75 12.71
C LEU A 375 -13.65 -12.50 13.67
N ALA A 376 -12.49 -13.12 13.42
CA ALA A 376 -11.29 -12.90 14.20
C ALA A 376 -10.81 -11.43 14.12
N PHE A 377 -10.85 -10.85 12.92
CA PHE A 377 -10.48 -9.46 12.72
C PHE A 377 -11.48 -8.46 13.27
N ALA A 378 -12.79 -8.77 13.25
CA ALA A 378 -13.79 -7.96 13.93
C ALA A 378 -13.50 -7.87 15.44
N ALA A 379 -13.23 -9.01 16.09
CA ALA A 379 -12.84 -9.04 17.50
C ALA A 379 -11.54 -8.25 17.76
N PHE A 380 -10.54 -8.39 16.88
CA PHE A 380 -9.28 -7.67 16.99
C PHE A 380 -9.47 -6.15 16.82
N CYS A 381 -10.26 -5.69 15.85
CA CYS A 381 -10.56 -4.28 15.66
C CYS A 381 -11.35 -3.69 16.83
N LEU A 382 -12.29 -4.45 17.43
CA LEU A 382 -13.00 -4.03 18.65
C LEU A 382 -12.05 -3.88 19.85
N LEU A 383 -11.11 -4.80 20.02
CA LEU A 383 -10.05 -4.67 21.03
C LEU A 383 -9.23 -3.39 20.80
N LEU A 384 -8.80 -3.16 19.56
CA LEU A 384 -8.05 -1.95 19.21
C LEU A 384 -8.87 -0.67 19.40
N PHE A 385 -10.16 -0.70 19.13
CA PHE A 385 -11.07 0.42 19.46
C PHE A 385 -11.02 0.76 20.95
N ALA A 386 -11.17 -0.24 21.82
CA ALA A 386 -11.13 -0.04 23.27
C ALA A 386 -9.76 0.49 23.75
N LEU A 387 -8.67 -0.05 23.18
CA LEU A 387 -7.30 0.40 23.48
C LEU A 387 -7.02 1.81 22.96
N ALA A 388 -7.52 2.16 21.76
CA ALA A 388 -7.33 3.48 21.17
C ALA A 388 -8.00 4.58 22.02
N ARG A 389 -9.21 4.32 22.52
CA ARG A 389 -9.90 5.25 23.43
C ARG A 389 -9.14 5.50 24.74
N ARG A 390 -8.41 4.48 25.23
CA ARG A 390 -7.61 4.60 26.48
C ARG A 390 -6.23 5.23 26.22
N ALA A 391 -5.56 4.84 25.14
CA ALA A 391 -4.17 5.24 24.87
C ALA A 391 -4.03 6.64 24.26
N LEU A 392 -5.08 7.14 23.60
CA LEU A 392 -5.12 8.46 22.95
C LEU A 392 -6.00 9.46 23.71
N ASP A 393 -6.36 9.16 24.97
CA ASP A 393 -7.12 10.07 25.82
C ASP A 393 -6.30 11.36 26.03
N PRO A 394 -6.85 12.54 25.72
CA PRO A 394 -6.17 13.83 25.89
C PRO A 394 -5.65 14.06 27.29
N ASP A 395 -6.39 13.59 28.31
CA ASP A 395 -6.05 13.77 29.73
C ASP A 395 -4.85 12.91 30.18
N ARG A 396 -4.39 11.99 29.33
CA ARG A 396 -3.27 11.07 29.60
C ARG A 396 -2.02 11.34 28.76
N LEU A 397 -2.10 12.28 27.80
CA LEU A 397 -0.93 12.66 27.01
C LEU A 397 -0.08 13.63 27.83
N PRO A 398 1.24 13.41 28.00
CA PRO A 398 2.10 14.36 28.68
C PRO A 398 2.05 15.69 27.95
N GLU A 399 1.88 16.78 28.72
CA GLU A 399 1.97 18.13 28.19
C GLU A 399 3.28 18.28 27.40
N ARG A 400 3.18 18.97 26.27
CA ARG A 400 4.34 19.28 25.42
C ARG A 400 5.31 20.14 26.25
N SER A 401 6.33 19.53 26.82
CA SER A 401 7.51 20.23 27.37
C SER A 401 8.55 20.45 26.29
#